data_6372038ee644f900a3ed8734041da553
#
_entry.id   6372038ee644f900a3ed8734041da553
#
_cell.length_a   1.000
_cell.length_b   1.000
_cell.length_c   1.000
_cell.angle_alpha   90.00
_cell.angle_beta   90.00
_cell.angle_gamma   90.00
#
_symmetry.space_group_name_H-M   'P 1'
#
loop_
_entity.id
_entity.type
_entity.pdbx_description
1 polymer ?
#
loop_
_entity_poly.entity_id
_entity_poly.type
_entity_poly.pdbx_seq_one_letter_code
_entity_poly.pdbx_strand_id
1 'polypeptide(L)'
;TYAQAGRIVESSTDTVFDDAAAAWWTDTAANKSAMVVVDTASDAADVSTRCQHHLMVDGRLGDHVRDAADGCRIHIGDMVQTRRNTNEVLASDHHRILNRDVWTVTGVTGDGSLKVRHATRHATATLPVSYVSNDVVLAYATTIAGAQGRTVDRGHVVVTPRTTSASLYVGMSRGRESNHAHVVCDSHDHTEF
;
A
#
# COMPACT_ATOMS: atom_id res chain seq x y z
N THR A 1 -23.21 4.85 -14.60
CA THR A 1 -21.84 5.43 -14.62
C THR A 1 -21.19 5.26 -13.24
N TYR A 2 -19.85 5.35 -13.14
CA TYR A 2 -19.11 5.24 -11.86
C TYR A 2 -19.58 6.28 -10.82
N ALA A 3 -19.89 7.50 -11.25
CA ALA A 3 -20.42 8.55 -10.39
C ALA A 3 -21.79 8.18 -9.80
N GLN A 4 -22.70 7.64 -10.60
CA GLN A 4 -24.03 7.20 -10.13
C GLN A 4 -23.95 6.01 -9.15
N ALA A 5 -22.87 5.25 -9.19
CA ALA A 5 -22.62 4.13 -8.27
C ALA A 5 -21.90 4.56 -6.97
N GLY A 6 -21.71 5.86 -6.71
CA GLY A 6 -21.00 6.37 -5.52
C GLY A 6 -19.52 5.98 -5.48
N ARG A 7 -18.90 5.76 -6.65
CA ARG A 7 -17.50 5.29 -6.75
C ARG A 7 -16.50 6.42 -6.99
N ILE A 8 -16.96 7.64 -7.04
CA ILE A 8 -16.14 8.85 -7.10
C ILE A 8 -16.31 9.57 -5.78
N VAL A 9 -15.21 9.83 -5.10
CA VAL A 9 -15.11 10.60 -3.86
C VAL A 9 -14.36 11.87 -4.21
N GLU A 10 -15.00 13.00 -4.05
CA GLU A 10 -14.38 14.31 -4.22
C GLU A 10 -13.63 14.67 -2.95
N SER A 11 -12.37 15.08 -3.08
CA SER A 11 -11.48 15.46 -1.98
C SER A 11 -10.70 16.72 -2.36
N SER A 12 -10.23 17.47 -1.38
CA SER A 12 -9.27 18.54 -1.64
C SER A 12 -7.84 17.99 -1.80
N THR A 13 -6.94 18.80 -2.35
CA THR A 13 -5.51 18.46 -2.42
C THR A 13 -4.94 18.10 -1.05
N ASP A 14 -5.38 18.77 0.02
CA ASP A 14 -4.86 18.58 1.37
C ASP A 14 -5.40 17.31 2.04
N THR A 15 -6.60 16.83 1.67
CA THR A 15 -7.27 15.72 2.37
C THR A 15 -7.30 14.41 1.60
N VAL A 16 -7.02 14.42 0.29
CA VAL A 16 -7.22 13.25 -0.58
C VAL A 16 -6.50 11.98 -0.10
N PHE A 17 -5.31 12.13 0.49
CA PHE A 17 -4.55 10.99 1.02
C PHE A 17 -5.14 10.47 2.33
N ASP A 18 -5.65 11.35 3.20
CA ASP A 18 -6.35 10.96 4.41
C ASP A 18 -7.68 10.26 4.10
N ASP A 19 -8.43 10.80 3.14
CA ASP A 19 -9.71 10.22 2.69
C ASP A 19 -9.51 8.83 2.08
N ALA A 20 -8.47 8.66 1.24
CA ALA A 20 -8.12 7.37 0.65
C ALA A 20 -7.66 6.36 1.72
N ALA A 21 -6.87 6.79 2.70
CA ALA A 21 -6.42 5.94 3.81
C ALA A 21 -7.57 5.55 4.74
N ALA A 22 -8.50 6.47 5.03
CA ALA A 22 -9.68 6.20 5.84
C ALA A 22 -10.64 5.22 5.14
N ALA A 23 -10.83 5.35 3.81
CA ALA A 23 -11.62 4.40 3.03
C ALA A 23 -10.97 3.01 2.99
N TRP A 24 -9.65 2.94 2.78
CA TRP A 24 -8.88 1.71 2.88
C TRP A 24 -9.03 1.06 4.27
N TRP A 25 -8.98 1.87 5.34
CA TRP A 25 -9.17 1.38 6.71
C TRP A 25 -10.57 0.80 6.92
N THR A 26 -11.61 1.48 6.43
CA THR A 26 -12.99 1.01 6.53
C THR A 26 -13.16 -0.38 5.94
N ASP A 27 -12.58 -0.62 4.76
CA ASP A 27 -12.60 -1.93 4.11
C ASP A 27 -11.76 -2.97 4.87
N THR A 28 -10.57 -2.59 5.32
CA THR A 28 -9.67 -3.46 6.09
C THR A 28 -10.27 -3.86 7.44
N ALA A 29 -10.95 -2.93 8.13
CA ALA A 29 -11.67 -3.21 9.37
C ALA A 29 -12.85 -4.17 9.15
N ALA A 30 -13.46 -4.15 7.97
CA ALA A 30 -14.49 -5.11 7.54
C ALA A 30 -13.91 -6.44 7.02
N ASN A 31 -12.62 -6.72 7.25
CA ASN A 31 -11.90 -7.93 6.80
C ASN A 31 -11.86 -8.10 5.27
N LYS A 32 -11.88 -7.00 4.52
CA LYS A 32 -11.65 -7.01 3.08
C LYS A 32 -10.19 -6.73 2.78
N SER A 33 -9.64 -7.41 1.78
CA SER A 33 -8.33 -7.02 1.25
C SER A 33 -8.49 -5.71 0.46
N ALA A 34 -7.72 -4.71 0.82
CA ALA A 34 -7.80 -3.38 0.20
C ALA A 34 -6.42 -2.87 -0.20
N MET A 35 -6.35 -1.99 -1.20
CA MET A 35 -5.12 -1.38 -1.69
C MET A 35 -5.39 0.03 -2.19
N VAL A 36 -4.50 0.96 -1.86
CA VAL A 36 -4.52 2.31 -2.44
C VAL A 36 -3.51 2.37 -3.58
N VAL A 37 -3.91 2.96 -4.70
CA VAL A 37 -3.07 3.17 -5.89
C VAL A 37 -2.86 4.65 -6.11
N VAL A 38 -1.62 5.06 -6.29
CA VAL A 38 -1.19 6.46 -6.43
C VAL A 38 -0.21 6.61 -7.60
N ASP A 39 0.10 7.85 -7.97
CA ASP A 39 0.97 8.12 -9.13
C ASP A 39 2.46 7.91 -8.82
N THR A 40 2.93 8.33 -7.65
CA THR A 40 4.37 8.33 -7.32
C THR A 40 4.74 7.43 -6.15
N ALA A 41 6.01 7.06 -6.05
CA ALA A 41 6.53 6.29 -4.91
C ALA A 41 6.49 7.09 -3.60
N SER A 42 6.70 8.40 -3.66
CA SER A 42 6.57 9.30 -2.50
C SER A 42 5.14 9.32 -1.99
N ASP A 43 4.14 9.46 -2.89
CA ASP A 43 2.73 9.42 -2.51
C ASP A 43 2.36 8.06 -1.90
N ALA A 44 2.94 6.96 -2.43
CA ALA A 44 2.72 5.62 -1.88
C ALA A 44 3.27 5.47 -0.47
N ALA A 45 4.44 6.05 -0.16
CA ALA A 45 5.01 6.06 1.17
C ALA A 45 4.15 6.88 2.15
N ASP A 46 3.71 8.08 1.74
CA ASP A 46 2.84 8.95 2.55
C ASP A 46 1.50 8.27 2.86
N VAL A 47 0.79 7.79 1.84
CA VAL A 47 -0.50 7.09 2.04
C VAL A 47 -0.31 5.81 2.85
N SER A 48 0.78 5.06 2.64
CA SER A 48 1.06 3.86 3.44
C SER A 48 1.26 4.18 4.92
N THR A 49 1.92 5.30 5.25
CA THR A 49 2.08 5.76 6.64
C THR A 49 0.74 6.11 7.27
N ARG A 50 -0.17 6.75 6.53
CA ARG A 50 -1.53 7.06 6.99
C ARG A 50 -2.35 5.78 7.22
N CYS A 51 -2.29 4.81 6.32
CA CYS A 51 -2.91 3.49 6.50
C CYS A 51 -2.35 2.77 7.74
N GLN A 52 -1.03 2.78 7.91
CA GLN A 52 -0.36 2.22 9.08
C GLN A 52 -0.83 2.86 10.39
N HIS A 53 -1.03 4.18 10.40
CA HIS A 53 -1.54 4.90 11.57
C HIS A 53 -2.89 4.34 12.03
N HIS A 54 -3.83 4.07 11.12
CA HIS A 54 -5.10 3.43 11.47
C HIS A 54 -4.91 2.07 12.14
N LEU A 55 -3.99 1.24 11.64
CA LEU A 55 -3.68 -0.06 12.23
C LEU A 55 -3.03 0.07 13.62
N MET A 56 -2.18 1.08 13.82
CA MET A 56 -1.56 1.37 15.12
C MET A 56 -2.61 1.78 16.15
N VAL A 57 -3.52 2.69 15.79
CA VAL A 57 -4.62 3.15 16.67
C VAL A 57 -5.54 2.01 17.05
N ASP A 58 -5.80 1.08 16.13
CA ASP A 58 -6.63 -0.13 16.38
C ASP A 58 -5.86 -1.25 17.14
N GLY A 59 -4.58 -1.05 17.45
CA GLY A 59 -3.77 -2.03 18.17
C GLY A 59 -3.41 -3.29 17.38
N ARG A 60 -3.45 -3.24 16.04
CA ARG A 60 -3.10 -4.38 15.16
C ARG A 60 -1.61 -4.51 14.88
N LEU A 61 -0.83 -3.47 15.18
CA LEU A 61 0.61 -3.49 15.02
C LEU A 61 1.30 -3.56 16.38
N GLY A 62 2.39 -4.31 16.41
CA GLY A 62 3.27 -4.41 17.56
C GLY A 62 4.39 -3.36 17.53
N ASP A 63 5.50 -3.69 18.20
CA ASP A 63 6.65 -2.79 18.34
C ASP A 63 7.26 -2.40 16.98
N HIS A 64 7.84 -1.19 16.94
CA HIS A 64 8.72 -0.77 15.86
C HIS A 64 9.97 -1.66 15.84
N VAL A 65 10.32 -2.16 14.68
CA VAL A 65 11.46 -3.08 14.54
C VAL A 65 12.56 -2.53 13.65
N ARG A 66 12.24 -1.69 12.65
CA ARG A 66 13.22 -1.14 11.70
C ARG A 66 12.62 -0.07 10.80
N ASP A 67 13.49 0.72 10.15
CA ASP A 67 13.10 1.62 9.07
C ASP A 67 13.20 0.93 7.72
N ALA A 68 12.24 1.23 6.84
CA ALA A 68 12.15 0.79 5.46
C ALA A 68 13.09 1.60 4.55
N ALA A 69 13.20 1.20 3.30
CA ALA A 69 14.05 1.86 2.30
C ALA A 69 13.65 3.31 2.00
N ASP A 70 12.38 3.64 2.19
CA ASP A 70 11.79 4.98 2.02
C ASP A 70 11.74 5.80 3.32
N GLY A 71 12.33 5.29 4.40
CA GLY A 71 12.36 5.92 5.72
C GLY A 71 11.10 5.69 6.56
N CYS A 72 10.08 5.00 6.04
CA CYS A 72 8.91 4.63 6.83
C CYS A 72 9.27 3.64 7.94
N ARG A 73 8.58 3.73 9.08
CA ARG A 73 8.82 2.82 10.22
C ARG A 73 8.09 1.49 9.99
N ILE A 74 8.79 0.38 10.16
CA ILE A 74 8.22 -0.97 10.08
C ILE A 74 7.95 -1.48 11.49
N HIS A 75 6.76 -2.02 11.71
CA HIS A 75 6.31 -2.64 12.96
C HIS A 75 6.00 -4.13 12.76
N ILE A 76 5.99 -4.88 13.84
CA ILE A 76 5.45 -6.25 13.81
C ILE A 76 3.98 -6.20 13.40
N GLY A 77 3.57 -7.03 12.45
CA GLY A 77 2.23 -7.04 11.87
C GLY A 77 2.10 -6.26 10.57
N ASP A 78 3.05 -5.36 10.25
CA ASP A 78 3.00 -4.61 9.00
C ASP A 78 3.02 -5.50 7.77
N MET A 79 2.34 -5.04 6.73
CA MET A 79 2.54 -5.52 5.37
C MET A 79 3.65 -4.71 4.70
N VAL A 80 4.63 -5.43 4.17
CA VAL A 80 5.77 -4.85 3.45
C VAL A 80 5.90 -5.45 2.05
N GLN A 81 6.49 -4.69 1.14
CA GLN A 81 6.75 -5.11 -0.24
C GLN A 81 8.24 -5.05 -0.55
N THR A 82 8.75 -6.09 -1.18
CA THR A 82 10.12 -6.14 -1.71
C THR A 82 10.21 -5.41 -3.05
N ARG A 83 11.31 -4.69 -3.28
CA ARG A 83 11.53 -3.84 -4.47
C ARG A 83 12.64 -4.35 -5.39
N ARG A 84 13.26 -5.47 -5.05
CA ARG A 84 14.33 -6.09 -5.85
C ARG A 84 14.27 -7.61 -5.73
N ASN A 85 14.57 -8.30 -6.85
CA ASN A 85 14.80 -9.74 -6.82
C ASN A 85 16.11 -10.04 -6.09
N THR A 86 16.12 -11.07 -5.25
CA THR A 86 17.36 -11.58 -4.68
C THR A 86 17.41 -13.11 -4.71
N ASN A 87 18.62 -13.63 -4.96
CA ASN A 87 18.92 -15.06 -4.87
C ASN A 87 19.66 -15.40 -3.55
N GLU A 88 20.04 -14.38 -2.78
CA GLU A 88 20.78 -14.54 -1.52
C GLU A 88 19.88 -15.06 -0.40
N VAL A 89 18.57 -14.89 -0.56
CA VAL A 89 17.56 -15.34 0.40
C VAL A 89 16.54 -16.22 -0.33
N LEU A 90 16.29 -17.40 0.21
CA LEU A 90 15.21 -18.27 -0.22
C LEU A 90 14.13 -18.29 0.85
N ALA A 91 12.88 -18.28 0.43
CA ALA A 91 11.76 -18.56 1.30
C ALA A 91 11.73 -20.06 1.68
N SER A 92 10.96 -20.42 2.70
CA SER A 92 10.83 -21.80 3.19
C SER A 92 10.27 -22.77 2.15
N ASP A 93 9.63 -22.28 1.10
CA ASP A 93 9.14 -23.02 -0.06
C ASP A 93 10.17 -23.10 -1.20
N HIS A 94 11.44 -22.76 -0.92
CA HIS A 94 12.56 -22.72 -1.86
C HIS A 94 12.42 -21.71 -3.02
N HIS A 95 11.41 -20.84 -3.01
CA HIS A 95 11.31 -19.75 -3.98
C HIS A 95 12.20 -18.58 -3.58
N ARG A 96 12.70 -17.89 -4.59
CA ARG A 96 13.46 -16.65 -4.42
C ARG A 96 12.52 -15.55 -3.93
N ILE A 97 13.11 -14.53 -3.32
CA ILE A 97 12.40 -13.28 -3.04
C ILE A 97 12.32 -12.47 -4.34
N LEU A 98 11.13 -12.17 -4.77
CA LEU A 98 10.90 -11.44 -6.02
C LEU A 98 10.55 -9.97 -5.75
N ASN A 99 10.83 -9.13 -6.74
CA ASN A 99 10.31 -7.77 -6.75
C ASN A 99 8.78 -7.79 -6.71
N ARG A 100 8.19 -6.99 -5.83
CA ARG A 100 6.74 -6.86 -5.57
C ARG A 100 6.10 -8.01 -4.79
N ASP A 101 6.88 -8.95 -4.25
CA ASP A 101 6.35 -9.87 -3.26
C ASP A 101 5.86 -9.10 -2.04
N VAL A 102 4.69 -9.49 -1.52
CA VAL A 102 4.09 -8.88 -0.32
C VAL A 102 4.21 -9.85 0.84
N TRP A 103 4.64 -9.33 1.96
CA TRP A 103 4.95 -10.08 3.17
C TRP A 103 4.33 -9.42 4.41
N THR A 104 3.95 -10.21 5.39
CA THR A 104 3.61 -9.72 6.74
C THR A 104 4.81 -9.88 7.65
N VAL A 105 5.19 -8.85 8.37
CA VAL A 105 6.26 -8.87 9.36
C VAL A 105 5.79 -9.65 10.58
N THR A 106 6.51 -10.72 10.93
CA THR A 106 6.15 -11.59 12.07
C THR A 106 7.10 -11.47 13.24
N GLY A 107 8.22 -10.78 13.07
CA GLY A 107 9.20 -10.55 14.12
C GLY A 107 10.56 -10.11 13.58
N VAL A 108 11.53 -10.08 14.47
CA VAL A 108 12.93 -9.73 14.17
C VAL A 108 13.85 -10.78 14.79
N THR A 109 15.00 -10.99 14.19
CA THR A 109 16.07 -11.84 14.71
C THR A 109 17.02 -11.04 15.60
N GLY A 110 17.91 -11.71 16.34
CA GLY A 110 18.89 -11.04 17.20
C GLY A 110 19.89 -10.14 16.45
N ASP A 111 20.13 -10.39 15.17
CA ASP A 111 20.95 -9.56 14.27
C ASP A 111 20.15 -8.43 13.60
N GLY A 112 18.86 -8.32 13.89
CA GLY A 112 17.96 -7.28 13.35
C GLY A 112 17.37 -7.61 11.97
N SER A 113 17.55 -8.81 11.42
CA SER A 113 16.89 -9.24 10.19
C SER A 113 15.39 -9.43 10.42
N LEU A 114 14.53 -9.12 9.41
CA LEU A 114 13.08 -9.27 9.53
C LEU A 114 12.64 -10.70 9.25
N LYS A 115 11.88 -11.29 10.17
CA LYS A 115 11.09 -12.49 9.91
C LYS A 115 9.79 -12.10 9.25
N VAL A 116 9.51 -12.70 8.09
CA VAL A 116 8.33 -12.37 7.30
C VAL A 116 7.59 -13.62 6.82
N ARG A 117 6.28 -13.48 6.63
CA ARG A 117 5.41 -14.50 6.05
C ARG A 117 4.77 -13.95 4.77
N HIS A 118 4.85 -14.71 3.69
CA HIS A 118 4.30 -14.31 2.39
C HIS A 118 2.77 -14.15 2.46
N ALA A 119 2.24 -13.11 1.82
CA ALA A 119 0.82 -12.76 1.93
C ALA A 119 -0.14 -13.82 1.36
N THR A 120 0.28 -14.56 0.34
CA THR A 120 -0.58 -15.54 -0.37
C THR A 120 -0.04 -16.96 -0.35
N ARG A 121 1.28 -17.15 -0.26
CA ARG A 121 1.92 -18.46 -0.13
C ARG A 121 2.13 -18.77 1.35
N HIS A 122 2.05 -20.03 1.75
CA HIS A 122 2.38 -20.43 3.13
C HIS A 122 3.90 -20.50 3.35
N ALA A 123 4.64 -19.48 2.89
CA ALA A 123 6.08 -19.41 2.95
C ALA A 123 6.53 -18.34 3.95
N THR A 124 7.66 -18.59 4.60
CA THR A 124 8.34 -17.64 5.48
C THR A 124 9.74 -17.35 4.94
N ALA A 125 10.28 -16.19 5.28
CA ALA A 125 11.65 -15.82 4.96
C ALA A 125 12.23 -14.96 6.08
N THR A 126 13.57 -14.86 6.09
CA THR A 126 14.31 -13.90 6.92
C THR A 126 15.02 -12.93 5.98
N LEU A 127 14.58 -11.67 5.99
CA LEU A 127 15.15 -10.63 5.13
C LEU A 127 16.31 -9.94 5.86
N PRO A 128 17.54 -9.97 5.30
CA PRO A 128 18.69 -9.35 5.93
C PRO A 128 18.52 -7.83 6.11
N VAL A 129 19.18 -7.29 7.13
CA VAL A 129 19.16 -5.85 7.45
C VAL A 129 19.42 -4.98 6.23
N SER A 130 20.49 -5.28 5.47
CA SER A 130 20.90 -4.53 4.28
C SER A 130 19.83 -4.57 3.18
N TYR A 131 19.17 -5.71 3.01
CA TYR A 131 18.09 -5.83 2.04
C TYR A 131 16.86 -5.00 2.46
N VAL A 132 16.50 -5.04 3.75
CA VAL A 132 15.36 -4.27 4.27
C VAL A 132 15.58 -2.77 4.08
N SER A 133 16.74 -2.26 4.46
CA SER A 133 17.05 -0.82 4.39
C SER A 133 17.17 -0.28 2.96
N ASN A 134 17.32 -1.14 1.95
CA ASN A 134 17.47 -0.70 0.55
C ASN A 134 16.28 -1.06 -0.34
N ASP A 135 15.58 -2.16 -0.04
CA ASP A 135 14.69 -2.81 -1.00
C ASP A 135 13.31 -3.19 -0.42
N VAL A 136 12.97 -2.74 0.80
CA VAL A 136 11.66 -3.04 1.42
C VAL A 136 10.94 -1.74 1.76
N VAL A 137 9.65 -1.68 1.42
CA VAL A 137 8.76 -0.55 1.72
C VAL A 137 7.44 -1.06 2.30
N LEU A 138 6.64 -0.20 2.90
CA LEU A 138 5.26 -0.54 3.30
C LEU A 138 4.41 -0.89 2.07
N ALA A 139 3.40 -1.76 2.23
CA ALA A 139 2.63 -2.36 1.12
C ALA A 139 1.15 -1.97 1.09
N TYR A 140 0.72 -0.98 1.87
CA TYR A 140 -0.68 -0.55 1.95
C TYR A 140 -1.10 0.28 0.73
N ALA A 141 -0.21 1.15 0.27
CA ALA A 141 -0.35 1.86 -0.99
C ALA A 141 0.77 1.48 -1.97
N THR A 142 0.53 1.67 -3.26
CA THR A 142 1.49 1.35 -4.31
C THR A 142 1.29 2.22 -5.53
N THR A 143 2.32 2.32 -6.36
CA THR A 143 2.20 3.00 -7.66
C THR A 143 1.41 2.15 -8.65
N ILE A 144 0.92 2.79 -9.72
CA ILE A 144 0.27 2.10 -10.85
C ILE A 144 1.08 0.90 -11.34
N ALA A 145 2.39 1.09 -11.54
CA ALA A 145 3.28 0.00 -11.96
C ALA A 145 3.39 -1.11 -10.89
N GLY A 146 3.34 -0.75 -9.61
CA GLY A 146 3.35 -1.70 -8.49
C GLY A 146 2.03 -2.44 -8.32
N ALA A 147 0.91 -1.87 -8.77
CA ALA A 147 -0.41 -2.48 -8.73
C ALA A 147 -0.64 -3.53 -9.81
N GLN A 148 0.16 -3.52 -10.90
CA GLN A 148 0.01 -4.49 -11.97
C GLN A 148 0.20 -5.92 -11.47
N GLY A 149 -0.72 -6.81 -11.85
CA GLY A 149 -0.73 -8.22 -11.43
C GLY A 149 -1.27 -8.46 -10.01
N ARG A 150 -1.59 -7.40 -9.25
CA ARG A 150 -2.26 -7.53 -7.94
C ARG A 150 -3.77 -7.39 -8.08
N THR A 151 -4.50 -8.18 -7.31
CA THR A 151 -5.97 -8.10 -7.22
C THR A 151 -6.35 -8.17 -5.75
N VAL A 152 -7.23 -7.28 -5.32
CA VAL A 152 -7.78 -7.16 -3.96
C VAL A 152 -9.31 -7.17 -4.02
N ASP A 153 -9.98 -7.20 -2.88
CA ASP A 153 -11.44 -7.08 -2.86
C ASP A 153 -11.87 -5.64 -3.15
N ARG A 154 -11.16 -4.65 -2.61
CA ARG A 154 -11.47 -3.23 -2.71
C ARG A 154 -10.26 -2.43 -3.22
N GLY A 155 -10.42 -1.71 -4.31
CA GLY A 155 -9.39 -0.83 -4.86
C GLY A 155 -9.73 0.65 -4.61
N HIS A 156 -8.76 1.42 -4.16
CA HIS A 156 -8.85 2.87 -4.04
C HIS A 156 -7.79 3.50 -4.94
N VAL A 157 -8.17 4.49 -5.74
CA VAL A 157 -7.24 5.19 -6.63
C VAL A 157 -7.27 6.67 -6.29
N VAL A 158 -6.14 7.24 -5.97
CA VAL A 158 -6.01 8.69 -5.86
C VAL A 158 -5.81 9.27 -7.25
N VAL A 159 -6.66 10.19 -7.63
CA VAL A 159 -6.66 10.84 -8.94
C VAL A 159 -6.25 12.29 -8.77
N THR A 160 -5.09 12.62 -9.28
CA THR A 160 -4.53 13.97 -9.29
C THR A 160 -4.50 14.54 -10.72
N PRO A 161 -4.22 15.83 -10.93
CA PRO A 161 -4.03 16.37 -12.27
C PRO A 161 -2.93 15.68 -13.11
N ARG A 162 -2.06 14.90 -12.46
CA ARG A 162 -1.00 14.10 -13.15
C ARG A 162 -1.46 12.71 -13.55
N THR A 163 -2.58 12.23 -13.05
CA THR A 163 -3.08 10.87 -13.32
C THR A 163 -3.55 10.76 -14.78
N THR A 164 -2.93 9.87 -15.53
CA THR A 164 -3.34 9.61 -16.92
C THR A 164 -4.57 8.70 -16.98
N SER A 165 -5.32 8.74 -18.10
CA SER A 165 -6.46 7.83 -18.31
C SER A 165 -6.05 6.36 -18.24
N ALA A 166 -4.86 6.01 -18.72
CA ALA A 166 -4.32 4.64 -18.63
C ALA A 166 -4.04 4.24 -17.17
N SER A 167 -3.46 5.16 -16.37
CA SER A 167 -3.23 4.97 -14.94
C SER A 167 -4.53 4.76 -14.19
N LEU A 168 -5.53 5.60 -14.44
CA LEU A 168 -6.85 5.49 -13.85
C LEU A 168 -7.50 4.13 -14.17
N TYR A 169 -7.46 3.71 -15.45
CA TYR A 169 -7.99 2.41 -15.86
C TYR A 169 -7.34 1.24 -15.11
N VAL A 170 -6.02 1.23 -15.02
CA VAL A 170 -5.29 0.19 -14.28
C VAL A 170 -5.69 0.19 -12.80
N GLY A 171 -5.70 1.33 -12.16
CA GLY A 171 -6.07 1.46 -10.75
C GLY A 171 -7.50 1.00 -10.48
N MET A 172 -8.46 1.48 -11.30
CA MET A 172 -9.89 1.15 -11.19
C MET A 172 -10.24 -0.30 -11.59
N SER A 173 -9.27 -1.11 -11.95
CA SER A 173 -9.45 -2.54 -12.27
C SER A 173 -8.80 -3.48 -11.26
N ARG A 174 -8.35 -2.97 -10.10
CA ARG A 174 -7.65 -3.79 -9.09
C ARG A 174 -8.58 -4.46 -8.09
N GLY A 175 -9.71 -3.86 -7.78
CA GLY A 175 -10.71 -4.42 -6.87
C GLY A 175 -11.66 -5.39 -7.57
N ARG A 176 -11.86 -6.56 -6.99
CA ARG A 176 -12.83 -7.56 -7.47
C ARG A 176 -14.28 -7.17 -7.19
N GLU A 177 -14.53 -6.57 -6.01
CA GLU A 177 -15.88 -6.22 -5.57
C GLU A 177 -16.19 -4.76 -5.90
N SER A 178 -15.27 -3.85 -5.60
CA SER A 178 -15.41 -2.44 -5.97
C SER A 178 -14.09 -1.72 -6.15
N ASN A 179 -14.15 -0.63 -6.89
CA ASN A 179 -13.07 0.33 -7.05
C ASN A 179 -13.61 1.73 -6.85
N HIS A 180 -12.90 2.57 -6.09
CA HIS A 180 -13.25 3.94 -5.78
C HIS A 180 -12.14 4.88 -6.24
N ALA A 181 -12.51 5.99 -6.86
CA ALA A 181 -11.59 7.05 -7.24
C ALA A 181 -11.74 8.22 -6.26
N HIS A 182 -10.67 8.58 -5.58
CA HIS A 182 -10.56 9.78 -4.75
C HIS A 182 -9.98 10.87 -5.63
N VAL A 183 -10.82 11.81 -6.06
CA VAL A 183 -10.49 12.81 -7.07
C VAL A 183 -10.22 14.14 -6.40
N VAL A 184 -9.06 14.72 -6.69
CA VAL A 184 -8.75 16.09 -6.26
C VAL A 184 -9.65 17.07 -7.02
N CYS A 185 -10.56 17.70 -6.31
CA CYS A 185 -11.42 18.76 -6.79
C CYS A 185 -11.13 20.00 -5.94
N ASP A 186 -10.16 20.82 -6.36
CA ASP A 186 -10.01 22.15 -5.78
C ASP A 186 -11.19 22.98 -6.28
N SER A 187 -12.05 23.41 -5.38
CA SER A 187 -13.11 24.39 -5.71
C SER A 187 -12.41 25.68 -6.20
N HIS A 188 -12.32 25.83 -7.51
CA HIS A 188 -12.06 27.14 -8.07
C HIS A 188 -13.25 28.02 -7.66
N ASP A 189 -12.93 29.00 -6.84
CA ASP A 189 -13.77 30.12 -6.48
C ASP A 189 -14.46 30.65 -7.76
N HIS A 190 -15.75 30.35 -7.91
CA HIS A 190 -16.60 31.03 -8.87
C HIS A 190 -16.76 32.46 -8.36
N THR A 191 -15.72 33.27 -8.51
CA THR A 191 -15.89 34.72 -8.47
C THR A 191 -16.64 35.06 -9.75
N GLU A 192 -17.93 35.19 -9.62
CA GLU A 192 -18.82 35.78 -10.64
C GLU A 192 -18.28 37.16 -11.01
N PHE A 193 -18.06 37.36 -12.30
CA PHE A 193 -18.03 38.69 -12.92
C PHE A 193 -19.38 38.98 -13.52
#